data_e634640adbca328974293b9d5b58981b
#
_entry.id   e634640adbca328974293b9d5b58981b
#
_cell.length_a   1.000
_cell.length_b   1.000
_cell.length_c   1.000
_cell.angle_alpha   90.00
_cell.angle_beta   90.00
_cell.angle_gamma   90.00
#
_symmetry.space_group_name_H-M   'P 1'
#
loop_
_entity.id
_entity.type
_entity.pdbx_description
1 polymer ?
#
loop_
_entity_poly.entity_id
_entity_poly.type
_entity_poly.pdbx_seq_one_letter_code
_entity_poly.pdbx_strand_id
1 'polypeptide(L)'
;MIPLIRIFLVLVILLIVVVIAAMFFDDSGYVMVEFNGWVVEMNVWSLSLSLIAIFIGLMLINLLVKTSLAAASGSKNWLGNWGNRKKQKAFTAGLIALAETNYLIARENFHKIENEDFDGINLLAAAEAEIQLGQPEQAKSYWRMATTYEKSNLAANLCLVRNALQHQQTDEAIELIQSLSEKQQTQTAILKLWAQALEQAGKWQELKDRLKGWKKALGKDYDALMQQAS
;
A
#
# COMPACT_ATOMS: atom_id res chain seq x y z
N MET A 1 -4.67 21.02 -17.32
CA MET A 1 -3.84 21.47 -18.46
C MET A 1 -4.64 22.23 -19.53
N ILE A 2 -5.86 21.85 -19.85
CA ILE A 2 -6.70 22.46 -20.91
C ILE A 2 -7.03 23.97 -20.70
N PRO A 3 -7.31 24.49 -19.49
CA PRO A 3 -7.65 25.91 -19.35
C PRO A 3 -6.46 26.86 -19.57
N LEU A 4 -5.25 26.47 -19.18
CA LEU A 4 -4.03 27.27 -19.37
C LEU A 4 -3.66 27.46 -20.84
N ILE A 5 -3.81 26.42 -21.65
CA ILE A 5 -3.56 26.48 -23.09
C ILE A 5 -4.58 27.40 -23.79
N ARG A 6 -5.85 27.37 -23.37
CA ARG A 6 -6.89 28.26 -23.89
C ARG A 6 -6.64 29.73 -23.53
N ILE A 7 -6.26 30.02 -22.30
CA ILE A 7 -5.89 31.39 -21.85
C ILE A 7 -4.68 31.87 -22.64
N PHE A 8 -3.66 31.04 -22.85
CA PHE A 8 -2.51 31.36 -23.68
C PHE A 8 -2.90 31.68 -25.11
N LEU A 9 -3.74 30.87 -25.73
CA LEU A 9 -4.18 31.05 -27.09
C LEU A 9 -4.99 32.35 -27.30
N VAL A 10 -5.84 32.69 -26.30
CA VAL A 10 -6.58 33.96 -26.29
C VAL A 10 -5.64 35.16 -26.18
N LEU A 11 -4.62 35.09 -25.29
CA LEU A 11 -3.63 36.14 -25.13
C LEU A 11 -2.78 36.35 -26.40
N VAL A 12 -2.36 35.27 -27.07
CA VAL A 12 -1.64 35.32 -28.32
C VAL A 12 -2.51 35.96 -29.45
N ILE A 13 -3.77 35.58 -29.55
CA ILE A 13 -4.71 36.17 -30.51
C ILE A 13 -4.91 37.66 -30.20
N LEU A 14 -5.11 38.05 -28.98
CA LEU A 14 -5.28 39.44 -28.55
C LEU A 14 -4.03 40.28 -28.93
N LEU A 15 -2.84 39.71 -28.67
CA LEU A 15 -1.57 40.34 -29.03
C LEU A 15 -1.41 40.52 -30.53
N ILE A 16 -1.76 39.52 -31.33
CA ILE A 16 -1.75 39.62 -32.80
C ILE A 16 -2.72 40.70 -33.30
N VAL A 17 -3.90 40.79 -32.69
CA VAL A 17 -4.89 41.85 -33.02
C VAL A 17 -4.34 43.24 -32.73
N VAL A 18 -3.66 43.43 -31.59
CA VAL A 18 -3.04 44.71 -31.18
C VAL A 18 -1.92 45.09 -32.18
N VAL A 19 -1.09 44.12 -32.59
CA VAL A 19 -0.01 44.34 -33.57
C VAL A 19 -0.60 44.71 -34.94
N ILE A 20 -1.63 44.01 -35.37
CA ILE A 20 -2.30 44.31 -36.66
C ILE A 20 -2.98 45.68 -36.60
N ALA A 21 -3.66 46.01 -35.53
CA ALA A 21 -4.29 47.32 -35.35
C ALA A 21 -3.25 48.46 -35.41
N ALA A 22 -2.10 48.26 -34.79
CA ALA A 22 -0.99 49.25 -34.82
C ALA A 22 -0.40 49.46 -36.25
N MET A 23 -0.52 48.47 -37.15
CA MET A 23 -0.09 48.60 -38.55
C MET A 23 -1.04 49.43 -39.40
N PHE A 24 -2.30 49.57 -39.00
CA PHE A 24 -3.30 50.36 -39.73
C PHE A 24 -3.39 51.82 -39.31
N PHE A 25 -2.78 52.21 -38.15
CA PHE A 25 -2.72 53.59 -37.71
C PHE A 25 -1.35 54.15 -38.01
N ASP A 26 -1.29 55.07 -38.95
CA ASP A 26 -0.04 55.74 -39.43
C ASP A 26 0.58 56.70 -38.42
N ASP A 27 -0.11 56.96 -37.29
CA ASP A 27 0.41 57.78 -36.18
C ASP A 27 1.22 56.91 -35.23
N SER A 28 2.55 57.14 -35.25
CA SER A 28 3.46 56.56 -34.24
C SER A 28 3.24 57.18 -32.88
N GLY A 29 2.22 56.65 -32.17
CA GLY A 29 1.97 57.06 -30.78
C GLY A 29 3.20 56.79 -29.89
N TYR A 30 3.56 57.81 -29.09
CA TYR A 30 4.60 57.68 -28.08
C TYR A 30 3.96 57.40 -26.73
N VAL A 31 4.51 56.45 -26.02
CA VAL A 31 4.15 56.16 -24.62
C VAL A 31 5.26 56.64 -23.72
N MET A 32 4.98 57.62 -22.89
CA MET A 32 5.91 58.16 -21.88
C MET A 32 5.53 57.61 -20.51
N VAL A 33 6.43 56.88 -19.88
CA VAL A 33 6.26 56.36 -18.52
C VAL A 33 7.27 57.04 -17.63
N GLU A 34 6.77 57.82 -16.67
CA GLU A 34 7.61 58.46 -15.64
C GLU A 34 7.47 57.69 -14.33
N PHE A 35 8.61 57.24 -13.83
CA PHE A 35 8.69 56.57 -12.55
C PHE A 35 9.92 57.02 -11.77
N ASN A 36 9.71 57.63 -10.62
CA ASN A 36 10.76 58.05 -9.68
C ASN A 36 11.90 58.87 -10.32
N GLY A 37 11.53 59.82 -11.21
CA GLY A 37 12.50 60.69 -11.90
C GLY A 37 13.14 60.10 -13.17
N TRP A 38 12.80 58.88 -13.52
CA TRP A 38 13.21 58.26 -14.76
C TRP A 38 12.06 58.40 -15.79
N VAL A 39 12.37 58.97 -16.94
CA VAL A 39 11.44 59.08 -18.06
C VAL A 39 11.84 58.09 -19.11
N VAL A 40 10.96 57.13 -19.39
CA VAL A 40 11.15 56.14 -20.46
C VAL A 40 10.21 56.46 -21.58
N GLU A 41 10.74 56.94 -22.69
CA GLU A 41 9.99 57.20 -23.92
C GLU A 41 10.09 55.98 -24.82
N MET A 42 8.95 55.38 -25.16
CA MET A 42 8.90 54.22 -26.03
C MET A 42 7.91 54.46 -27.16
N ASN A 43 8.28 54.02 -28.37
CA ASN A 43 7.31 53.84 -29.45
C ASN A 43 6.38 52.64 -29.12
N VAL A 44 5.13 52.73 -29.52
CA VAL A 44 4.11 51.64 -29.32
C VAL A 44 4.66 50.30 -29.79
N TRP A 45 5.47 50.24 -30.82
CA TRP A 45 6.14 49.04 -31.32
C TRP A 45 7.15 48.45 -30.30
N SER A 46 8.01 49.30 -29.73
CA SER A 46 8.99 48.82 -28.78
C SER A 46 8.34 48.38 -27.44
N LEU A 47 7.27 49.08 -27.04
CA LEU A 47 6.47 48.68 -25.87
C LEU A 47 5.84 47.29 -26.10
N SER A 48 5.21 47.07 -27.26
CA SER A 48 4.58 45.79 -27.59
C SER A 48 5.62 44.68 -27.65
N LEU A 49 6.78 44.89 -28.24
CA LEU A 49 7.86 43.91 -28.33
C LEU A 49 8.44 43.58 -26.92
N SER A 50 8.60 44.58 -26.04
CA SER A 50 9.07 44.34 -24.68
C SER A 50 8.08 43.57 -23.84
N LEU A 51 6.77 43.82 -23.98
CA LEU A 51 5.73 43.03 -23.31
C LEU A 51 5.72 41.58 -23.77
N ILE A 52 5.90 41.33 -25.07
CA ILE A 52 6.02 39.97 -25.64
C ILE A 52 7.26 39.27 -25.03
N ALA A 53 8.40 39.95 -25.00
CA ALA A 53 9.63 39.38 -24.46
C ALA A 53 9.52 39.05 -22.97
N ILE A 54 8.90 39.92 -22.16
CA ILE A 54 8.62 39.69 -20.73
C ILE A 54 7.69 38.47 -20.58
N PHE A 55 6.65 38.39 -21.40
CA PHE A 55 5.68 37.27 -21.34
C PHE A 55 6.35 35.92 -21.70
N ILE A 56 7.16 35.89 -22.75
CA ILE A 56 7.93 34.70 -23.13
C ILE A 56 8.92 34.33 -22.00
N GLY A 57 9.59 35.31 -21.40
CA GLY A 57 10.49 35.10 -20.25
C GLY A 57 9.78 34.45 -19.06
N LEU A 58 8.62 34.97 -18.67
CA LEU A 58 7.79 34.40 -17.60
C LEU A 58 7.27 32.99 -17.93
N MET A 59 6.92 32.74 -19.18
CA MET A 59 6.52 31.41 -19.63
C MET A 59 7.66 30.41 -19.56
N LEU A 60 8.87 30.79 -19.98
CA LEU A 60 10.06 29.94 -19.86
C LEU A 60 10.43 29.65 -18.40
N ILE A 61 10.36 30.67 -17.53
CA ILE A 61 10.58 30.48 -16.08
C ILE A 61 9.55 29.49 -15.52
N ASN A 62 8.28 29.66 -15.84
CA ASN A 62 7.21 28.75 -15.38
C ASN A 62 7.42 27.31 -15.90
N LEU A 63 7.88 27.16 -17.15
CA LEU A 63 8.21 25.86 -17.73
C LEU A 63 9.40 25.23 -17.01
N LEU A 64 10.47 25.99 -16.76
CA LEU A 64 11.64 25.53 -16.01
C LEU A 64 11.30 25.14 -14.57
N VAL A 65 10.49 25.92 -13.88
CA VAL A 65 10.04 25.60 -12.52
C VAL A 65 9.19 24.32 -12.51
N LYS A 66 8.26 24.17 -13.45
CA LYS A 66 7.43 22.96 -13.56
C LYS A 66 8.24 21.72 -13.93
N THR A 67 9.20 21.84 -14.86
CA THR A 67 10.06 20.71 -15.23
C THR A 67 11.02 20.34 -14.10
N SER A 68 11.56 21.31 -13.39
CA SER A 68 12.43 21.07 -12.22
C SER A 68 11.67 20.42 -11.07
N LEU A 69 10.45 20.88 -10.75
CA LEU A 69 9.58 20.26 -9.75
C LEU A 69 9.08 18.86 -10.18
N ALA A 70 8.75 18.68 -11.45
CA ALA A 70 8.37 17.38 -12.00
C ALA A 70 9.55 16.39 -12.01
N ALA A 71 10.77 16.86 -12.31
CA ALA A 71 11.98 16.05 -12.22
C ALA A 71 12.30 15.68 -10.76
N ALA A 72 12.13 16.59 -9.81
CA ALA A 72 12.35 16.34 -8.39
C ALA A 72 11.29 15.36 -7.79
N SER A 73 10.03 15.48 -8.21
CA SER A 73 8.95 14.57 -7.79
C SER A 73 8.96 13.25 -8.58
N GLY A 74 9.32 13.28 -9.85
CA GLY A 74 9.40 12.11 -10.72
C GLY A 74 10.55 11.16 -10.38
N SER A 75 11.70 11.68 -9.90
CA SER A 75 12.83 10.84 -9.50
C SER A 75 12.54 10.08 -8.21
N LYS A 76 11.86 10.68 -7.21
CA LYS A 76 11.41 9.98 -6.00
C LYS A 76 10.38 8.91 -6.32
N ASN A 77 9.40 9.19 -7.18
CA ASN A 77 8.40 8.21 -7.59
C ASN A 77 8.97 7.12 -8.51
N TRP A 78 9.98 7.43 -9.34
CA TRP A 78 10.60 6.45 -10.21
C TRP A 78 11.48 5.46 -9.44
N LEU A 79 12.29 5.93 -8.48
CA LEU A 79 13.10 5.07 -7.60
C LEU A 79 12.21 4.25 -6.65
N GLY A 80 11.17 4.86 -6.07
CA GLY A 80 10.18 4.16 -5.24
C GLY A 80 9.40 3.11 -6.03
N ASN A 81 8.97 3.42 -7.24
CA ASN A 81 8.28 2.46 -8.11
C ASN A 81 9.19 1.31 -8.58
N TRP A 82 10.49 1.55 -8.77
CA TRP A 82 11.41 0.50 -9.19
C TRP A 82 11.69 -0.48 -8.05
N GLY A 83 11.89 0.02 -6.82
CA GLY A 83 11.98 -0.79 -5.61
C GLY A 83 10.70 -1.61 -5.38
N ASN A 84 9.55 -0.97 -5.49
CA ASN A 84 8.24 -1.61 -5.30
C ASN A 84 7.94 -2.68 -6.36
N ARG A 85 8.36 -2.47 -7.62
CA ARG A 85 8.27 -3.49 -8.68
C ARG A 85 9.13 -4.73 -8.42
N LYS A 86 10.34 -4.55 -7.85
CA LYS A 86 11.20 -5.68 -7.46
C LYS A 86 10.56 -6.52 -6.36
N LYS A 87 10.02 -5.86 -5.33
CA LYS A 87 9.33 -6.49 -4.20
C LYS A 87 8.10 -7.26 -4.67
N GLN A 88 7.26 -6.63 -5.50
CA GLN A 88 6.11 -7.29 -6.11
C GLN A 88 6.48 -8.48 -6.99
N LYS A 89 7.55 -8.39 -7.77
CA LYS A 89 8.03 -9.52 -8.56
C LYS A 89 8.49 -10.68 -7.68
N ALA A 90 9.23 -10.41 -6.61
CA ALA A 90 9.65 -11.44 -5.67
C ALA A 90 8.45 -12.10 -4.97
N PHE A 91 7.47 -11.30 -4.52
CA PHE A 91 6.24 -11.80 -3.92
C PHE A 91 5.46 -12.72 -4.88
N THR A 92 5.23 -12.26 -6.11
CA THR A 92 4.52 -13.05 -7.13
C THR A 92 5.30 -14.32 -7.50
N ALA A 93 6.62 -14.22 -7.68
CA ALA A 93 7.47 -15.38 -7.98
C ALA A 93 7.47 -16.39 -6.82
N GLY A 94 7.46 -15.93 -5.57
CA GLY A 94 7.33 -16.77 -4.39
C GLY A 94 6.00 -17.52 -4.36
N LEU A 95 4.88 -16.84 -4.63
CA LEU A 95 3.56 -17.47 -4.67
C LEU A 95 3.43 -18.50 -5.81
N ILE A 96 3.98 -18.20 -6.99
CA ILE A 96 3.99 -19.14 -8.11
C ILE A 96 4.81 -20.38 -7.73
N ALA A 97 6.01 -20.20 -7.20
CA ALA A 97 6.86 -21.29 -6.77
C ALA A 97 6.21 -22.15 -5.68
N LEU A 98 5.46 -21.52 -4.75
CA LEU A 98 4.68 -22.23 -3.74
C LEU A 98 3.59 -23.12 -4.39
N ALA A 99 2.85 -22.56 -5.35
CA ALA A 99 1.83 -23.30 -6.09
C ALA A 99 2.40 -24.44 -6.95
N GLU A 100 3.61 -24.26 -7.47
CA GLU A 100 4.39 -25.27 -8.19
C GLU A 100 5.09 -26.29 -7.27
N THR A 101 4.86 -26.21 -5.94
CA THR A 101 5.51 -27.05 -4.93
C THR A 101 7.04 -26.91 -4.88
N ASN A 102 7.58 -25.85 -5.47
CA ASN A 102 9.02 -25.53 -5.44
C ASN A 102 9.36 -24.68 -4.22
N TYR A 103 9.32 -25.31 -3.05
CA TYR A 103 9.42 -24.65 -1.75
C TYR A 103 10.76 -23.94 -1.52
N LEU A 104 11.86 -24.44 -2.12
CA LEU A 104 13.17 -23.78 -2.03
C LEU A 104 13.14 -22.40 -2.73
N ILE A 105 12.62 -22.35 -3.95
CA ILE A 105 12.49 -21.10 -4.70
C ILE A 105 11.48 -20.16 -4.03
N ALA A 106 10.38 -20.71 -3.48
CA ALA A 106 9.41 -19.94 -2.72
C ALA A 106 10.07 -19.26 -1.51
N ARG A 107 10.80 -20.03 -0.68
CA ARG A 107 11.55 -19.52 0.46
C ARG A 107 12.52 -18.41 0.08
N GLU A 108 13.35 -18.62 -0.96
CA GLU A 108 14.31 -17.61 -1.42
C GLU A 108 13.66 -16.29 -1.84
N ASN A 109 12.51 -16.37 -2.49
CA ASN A 109 11.80 -15.18 -2.92
C ASN A 109 11.14 -14.47 -1.74
N PHE A 110 10.53 -15.17 -0.79
CA PHE A 110 9.93 -14.56 0.39
C PHE A 110 10.97 -13.98 1.35
N HIS A 111 12.15 -14.63 1.49
CA HIS A 111 13.25 -14.10 2.29
C HIS A 111 13.75 -12.73 1.79
N LYS A 112 13.76 -12.49 0.45
CA LYS A 112 14.12 -11.18 -0.13
C LYS A 112 13.18 -10.04 0.28
N ILE A 113 12.00 -10.38 0.77
CA ILE A 113 10.92 -9.43 1.09
C ILE A 113 10.36 -9.64 2.50
N GLU A 114 11.05 -10.34 3.38
CA GLU A 114 10.56 -10.65 4.74
C GLU A 114 10.31 -9.38 5.57
N ASN A 115 11.13 -8.35 5.38
CA ASN A 115 11.03 -7.06 6.07
C ASN A 115 10.15 -6.04 5.33
N GLU A 116 9.44 -6.46 4.28
CA GLU A 116 8.61 -5.58 3.48
C GLU A 116 7.15 -5.67 3.90
N ASP A 117 6.47 -4.53 3.78
CA ASP A 117 5.06 -4.45 4.16
C ASP A 117 4.14 -5.01 3.05
N PHE A 118 3.74 -6.26 3.23
CA PHE A 118 2.69 -6.94 2.49
C PHE A 118 1.54 -7.34 3.43
N ASP A 119 1.25 -6.52 4.43
CA ASP A 119 0.24 -6.82 5.45
C ASP A 119 0.49 -8.17 6.18
N GLY A 120 1.75 -8.64 6.20
CA GLY A 120 2.15 -9.93 6.77
C GLY A 120 1.83 -11.16 5.92
N ILE A 121 1.25 -11.00 4.71
CA ILE A 121 0.89 -12.13 3.83
C ILE A 121 2.14 -12.83 3.30
N ASN A 122 3.21 -12.09 3.01
CA ASN A 122 4.51 -12.64 2.64
C ASN A 122 5.08 -13.56 3.73
N LEU A 123 4.89 -13.21 5.00
CA LEU A 123 5.33 -14.00 6.14
C LEU A 123 4.51 -15.29 6.30
N LEU A 124 3.19 -15.21 6.09
CA LEU A 124 2.34 -16.42 6.09
C LEU A 124 2.75 -17.38 4.98
N ALA A 125 3.03 -16.86 3.78
CA ALA A 125 3.46 -17.66 2.64
C ALA A 125 4.88 -18.21 2.82
N ALA A 126 5.81 -17.44 3.44
CA ALA A 126 7.12 -17.91 3.83
C ALA A 126 7.04 -19.07 4.82
N ALA A 127 6.19 -18.93 5.85
CA ALA A 127 5.98 -19.97 6.84
C ALA A 127 5.46 -21.27 6.21
N GLU A 128 4.56 -21.18 5.23
CA GLU A 128 4.09 -22.37 4.51
C GLU A 128 5.24 -23.07 3.77
N ALA A 129 6.11 -22.32 3.08
CA ALA A 129 7.28 -22.88 2.43
C ALA A 129 8.21 -23.58 3.43
N GLU A 130 8.42 -23.00 4.62
CA GLU A 130 9.27 -23.59 5.66
C GLU A 130 8.66 -24.88 6.23
N ILE A 131 7.34 -24.94 6.44
CA ILE A 131 6.66 -26.18 6.87
C ILE A 131 6.90 -27.29 5.85
N GLN A 132 6.73 -27.00 4.57
CA GLN A 132 6.93 -27.99 3.50
C GLN A 132 8.39 -28.42 3.34
N LEU A 133 9.34 -27.58 3.78
CA LEU A 133 10.77 -27.90 3.84
C LEU A 133 11.18 -28.61 5.14
N GLY A 134 10.23 -28.90 6.06
CA GLY A 134 10.52 -29.53 7.34
C GLY A 134 11.22 -28.63 8.35
N GLN A 135 10.99 -27.30 8.25
CA GLN A 135 11.58 -26.29 9.16
C GLN A 135 10.51 -25.62 10.04
N PRO A 136 9.87 -26.36 10.98
CA PRO A 136 8.73 -25.86 11.74
C PRO A 136 9.08 -24.67 12.67
N GLU A 137 10.30 -24.62 13.19
CA GLU A 137 10.69 -23.51 14.06
C GLU A 137 10.85 -22.21 13.28
N GLN A 138 11.33 -22.26 12.05
CA GLN A 138 11.41 -21.11 11.18
C GLN A 138 10.00 -20.64 10.78
N ALA A 139 9.10 -21.57 10.49
CA ALA A 139 7.70 -21.26 10.23
C ALA A 139 7.02 -20.57 11.42
N LYS A 140 7.24 -21.06 12.66
CA LYS A 140 6.75 -20.40 13.89
C LYS A 140 7.25 -18.96 14.00
N SER A 141 8.53 -18.71 13.67
CA SER A 141 9.09 -17.36 13.67
C SER A 141 8.34 -16.43 12.71
N TYR A 142 8.10 -16.87 11.48
CA TYR A 142 7.35 -16.10 10.49
C TYR A 142 5.89 -15.85 10.92
N TRP A 143 5.20 -16.86 11.48
CA TRP A 143 3.85 -16.65 12.01
C TRP A 143 3.83 -15.64 13.17
N ARG A 144 4.80 -15.70 14.10
CA ARG A 144 4.90 -14.70 15.19
C ARG A 144 5.11 -13.29 14.62
N MET A 145 5.97 -13.12 13.62
CA MET A 145 6.11 -11.83 12.94
C MET A 145 4.79 -11.41 12.26
N ALA A 146 4.09 -12.33 11.62
CA ALA A 146 2.81 -12.04 10.95
C ALA A 146 1.69 -11.63 11.93
N THR A 147 1.76 -12.00 13.21
CA THR A 147 0.77 -11.55 14.21
C THR A 147 0.81 -10.04 14.48
N THR A 148 1.90 -9.35 14.13
CA THR A 148 2.04 -7.90 14.33
C THR A 148 1.25 -7.08 13.30
N TYR A 149 0.82 -7.69 12.19
CA TYR A 149 0.05 -7.04 11.15
C TYR A 149 -1.44 -7.29 11.32
N GLU A 150 -2.26 -6.26 11.29
CA GLU A 150 -3.70 -6.36 11.54
C GLU A 150 -4.40 -7.38 10.62
N LYS A 151 -4.06 -7.38 9.31
CA LYS A 151 -4.72 -8.25 8.32
C LYS A 151 -4.33 -9.72 8.44
N SER A 152 -3.10 -10.03 8.80
CA SER A 152 -2.61 -11.41 8.93
C SER A 152 -2.67 -11.96 10.35
N ASN A 153 -2.93 -11.11 11.34
CA ASN A 153 -2.92 -11.48 12.75
C ASN A 153 -3.73 -12.74 13.05
N LEU A 154 -5.00 -12.77 12.65
CA LEU A 154 -5.87 -13.91 12.93
C LEU A 154 -5.38 -15.18 12.22
N ALA A 155 -4.97 -15.07 10.95
CA ALA A 155 -4.48 -16.23 10.18
C ALA A 155 -3.18 -16.78 10.80
N ALA A 156 -2.27 -15.91 11.22
CA ALA A 156 -1.03 -16.29 11.87
C ALA A 156 -1.28 -17.02 13.20
N ASN A 157 -2.18 -16.50 14.03
CA ASN A 157 -2.56 -17.15 15.29
C ASN A 157 -3.22 -18.51 15.04
N LEU A 158 -4.09 -18.63 14.04
CA LEU A 158 -4.65 -19.93 13.65
C LEU A 158 -3.57 -20.95 13.28
N CYS A 159 -2.54 -20.51 12.54
CA CYS A 159 -1.41 -21.37 12.19
C CYS A 159 -0.59 -21.78 13.42
N LEU A 160 -0.31 -20.84 14.33
CA LEU A 160 0.40 -21.14 15.58
C LEU A 160 -0.36 -22.15 16.43
N VAL A 161 -1.66 -21.95 16.63
CA VAL A 161 -2.51 -22.87 17.41
C VAL A 161 -2.56 -24.25 16.78
N ARG A 162 -2.75 -24.34 15.45
CA ARG A 162 -2.74 -25.63 14.73
C ARG A 162 -1.40 -26.35 14.88
N ASN A 163 -0.31 -25.60 14.74
CA ASN A 163 1.04 -26.18 14.92
C ASN A 163 1.22 -26.73 16.33
N ALA A 164 0.83 -26.00 17.36
CA ALA A 164 0.89 -26.46 18.75
C ALA A 164 0.08 -27.74 18.94
N LEU A 165 -1.15 -27.81 18.42
CA LEU A 165 -2.00 -29.00 18.50
C LEU A 165 -1.43 -30.21 17.76
N GLN A 166 -0.81 -30.00 16.58
CA GLN A 166 -0.15 -31.07 15.83
C GLN A 166 1.03 -31.70 16.60
N HIS A 167 1.71 -30.89 17.41
CA HIS A 167 2.81 -31.34 18.25
C HIS A 167 2.38 -31.73 19.69
N GLN A 168 1.07 -31.86 19.92
CA GLN A 168 0.48 -32.21 21.22
C GLN A 168 0.82 -31.20 22.35
N GLN A 169 1.16 -29.97 21.97
CA GLN A 169 1.41 -28.87 22.89
C GLN A 169 0.09 -28.17 23.27
N THR A 170 -0.79 -28.91 23.92
CA THR A 170 -2.18 -28.48 24.19
C THR A 170 -2.27 -27.25 25.08
N ASP A 171 -1.40 -27.13 26.08
CA ASP A 171 -1.39 -25.99 26.98
C ASP A 171 -0.93 -24.72 26.24
N GLU A 172 0.12 -24.81 25.39
CA GLU A 172 0.53 -23.70 24.52
C GLU A 172 -0.60 -23.27 23.56
N ALA A 173 -1.33 -24.22 22.99
CA ALA A 173 -2.48 -23.93 22.14
C ALA A 173 -3.59 -23.16 22.88
N ILE A 174 -3.90 -23.59 24.12
CA ILE A 174 -4.91 -22.94 24.97
C ILE A 174 -4.45 -21.51 25.34
N GLU A 175 -3.20 -21.32 25.75
CA GLU A 175 -2.63 -20.01 26.07
C GLU A 175 -2.68 -19.06 24.87
N LEU A 176 -2.29 -19.53 23.69
CA LEU A 176 -2.36 -18.75 22.45
C LEU A 176 -3.80 -18.30 22.17
N ILE A 177 -4.79 -19.18 22.31
CA ILE A 177 -6.20 -18.83 22.11
C ILE A 177 -6.67 -17.81 23.16
N GLN A 178 -6.29 -17.97 24.41
CA GLN A 178 -6.67 -17.06 25.49
C GLN A 178 -6.03 -15.67 25.33
N SER A 179 -4.87 -15.58 24.70
CA SER A 179 -4.21 -14.30 24.40
C SER A 179 -4.87 -13.49 23.29
N LEU A 180 -5.77 -14.10 22.52
CA LEU A 180 -6.50 -13.43 21.45
C LEU A 180 -7.52 -12.44 21.99
N SER A 181 -7.86 -11.41 21.19
CA SER A 181 -8.96 -10.51 21.53
C SER A 181 -10.30 -11.23 21.61
N GLU A 182 -11.22 -10.74 22.43
CA GLU A 182 -12.57 -11.34 22.61
C GLU A 182 -13.28 -11.57 21.25
N LYS A 183 -13.17 -10.60 20.33
CA LYS A 183 -13.72 -10.70 18.99
C LYS A 183 -13.13 -11.86 18.19
N GLN A 184 -11.85 -12.14 18.34
CA GLN A 184 -11.18 -13.23 17.65
C GLN A 184 -11.52 -14.58 18.30
N GLN A 185 -11.58 -14.63 19.63
CA GLN A 185 -11.97 -15.85 20.37
C GLN A 185 -13.37 -16.35 20.00
N THR A 186 -14.29 -15.47 19.59
CA THR A 186 -15.66 -15.85 19.17
C THR A 186 -15.75 -16.34 17.73
N GLN A 187 -14.66 -16.33 16.98
CA GLN A 187 -14.65 -16.83 15.61
C GLN A 187 -14.78 -18.36 15.55
N THR A 188 -15.63 -18.88 14.70
CA THR A 188 -15.91 -20.32 14.58
C THR A 188 -14.64 -21.16 14.40
N ALA A 189 -13.65 -20.66 13.63
CA ALA A 189 -12.38 -21.35 13.42
C ALA A 189 -11.59 -21.50 14.73
N ILE A 190 -11.55 -20.44 15.56
CA ILE A 190 -10.88 -20.46 16.86
C ILE A 190 -11.63 -21.36 17.84
N LEU A 191 -12.96 -21.28 17.88
CA LEU A 191 -13.77 -22.14 18.78
C LEU A 191 -13.57 -23.63 18.50
N LYS A 192 -13.46 -24.01 17.22
CA LYS A 192 -13.15 -25.40 16.83
C LYS A 192 -11.77 -25.84 17.32
N LEU A 193 -10.76 -24.99 17.15
CA LEU A 193 -9.41 -25.30 17.64
C LEU A 193 -9.36 -25.34 19.17
N TRP A 194 -10.14 -24.49 19.84
CA TRP A 194 -10.24 -24.50 21.31
C TRP A 194 -10.90 -25.79 21.80
N ALA A 195 -11.99 -26.22 21.15
CA ALA A 195 -12.61 -27.51 21.46
C ALA A 195 -11.61 -28.65 21.29
N GLN A 196 -10.87 -28.68 20.18
CA GLN A 196 -9.84 -29.68 19.91
C GLN A 196 -8.70 -29.64 20.96
N ALA A 197 -8.27 -28.45 21.38
CA ALA A 197 -7.26 -28.30 22.41
C ALA A 197 -7.72 -28.87 23.76
N LEU A 198 -8.96 -28.57 24.18
CA LEU A 198 -9.53 -29.07 25.41
C LEU A 198 -9.77 -30.58 25.37
N GLU A 199 -10.18 -31.12 24.22
CA GLU A 199 -10.32 -32.55 23.99
C GLU A 199 -8.97 -33.28 24.14
N GLN A 200 -7.93 -32.81 23.44
CA GLN A 200 -6.59 -33.39 23.51
C GLN A 200 -5.98 -33.28 24.90
N ALA A 201 -6.31 -32.20 25.64
CA ALA A 201 -5.88 -32.02 27.04
C ALA A 201 -6.69 -32.85 28.03
N GLY A 202 -7.73 -33.58 27.59
CA GLY A 202 -8.62 -34.33 28.48
C GLY A 202 -9.51 -33.45 29.38
N LYS A 203 -9.64 -32.14 29.08
CA LYS A 203 -10.42 -31.17 29.84
C LYS A 203 -11.90 -31.19 29.48
N TRP A 204 -12.51 -32.37 29.52
CA TRP A 204 -13.88 -32.63 29.05
C TRP A 204 -14.95 -31.79 29.73
N GLN A 205 -14.81 -31.59 31.06
CA GLN A 205 -15.77 -30.79 31.79
C GLN A 205 -15.75 -29.31 31.36
N GLU A 206 -14.56 -28.77 31.22
CA GLU A 206 -14.40 -27.39 30.71
C GLU A 206 -14.96 -27.25 29.29
N LEU A 207 -14.72 -28.25 28.39
CA LEU A 207 -15.26 -28.27 27.05
C LEU A 207 -16.78 -28.21 27.06
N LYS A 208 -17.44 -29.06 27.87
CA LYS A 208 -18.90 -29.07 28.00
C LYS A 208 -19.48 -27.74 28.46
N ASP A 209 -18.84 -27.11 29.42
CA ASP A 209 -19.32 -25.83 29.96
C ASP A 209 -19.16 -24.70 28.93
N ARG A 210 -18.05 -24.67 28.21
CA ARG A 210 -17.81 -23.67 27.16
C ARG A 210 -18.70 -23.88 25.95
N LEU A 211 -18.95 -25.11 25.51
CA LEU A 211 -19.83 -25.44 24.38
C LEU A 211 -21.22 -24.84 24.55
N LYS A 212 -21.79 -24.82 25.77
CA LYS A 212 -23.10 -24.20 26.03
C LYS A 212 -23.15 -22.74 25.55
N GLY A 213 -22.07 -21.99 25.74
CA GLY A 213 -21.94 -20.60 25.30
C GLY A 213 -21.67 -20.46 23.79
N TRP A 214 -21.10 -21.48 23.16
CA TRP A 214 -20.65 -21.43 21.76
C TRP A 214 -21.71 -21.92 20.75
N LYS A 215 -22.86 -22.39 21.20
CA LYS A 215 -23.93 -22.98 20.35
C LYS A 215 -24.28 -22.14 19.13
N LYS A 216 -24.45 -20.80 19.32
CA LYS A 216 -24.80 -19.88 18.24
C LYS A 216 -23.67 -19.70 17.20
N ALA A 217 -22.43 -19.69 17.66
CA ALA A 217 -21.25 -19.47 16.83
C ALA A 217 -20.81 -20.72 16.07
N LEU A 218 -21.00 -21.90 16.65
CA LEU A 218 -20.66 -23.20 16.06
C LEU A 218 -21.73 -23.72 15.09
N GLY A 219 -22.99 -23.32 15.27
CA GLY A 219 -24.08 -23.75 14.41
C GLY A 219 -24.19 -25.28 14.29
N LYS A 220 -24.04 -25.83 13.09
CA LYS A 220 -24.15 -27.28 12.83
C LYS A 220 -23.02 -28.09 13.49
N ASP A 221 -21.87 -27.53 13.74
CA ASP A 221 -20.73 -28.23 14.38
C ASP A 221 -20.95 -28.46 15.87
N TYR A 222 -21.89 -27.75 16.50
CA TYR A 222 -22.17 -27.83 17.93
C TYR A 222 -22.62 -29.25 18.35
N ASP A 223 -23.55 -29.86 17.62
CA ASP A 223 -24.10 -31.16 18.00
C ASP A 223 -23.04 -32.27 17.90
N ALA A 224 -22.16 -32.18 16.89
CA ALA A 224 -21.05 -33.11 16.74
C ALA A 224 -20.04 -33.00 17.89
N LEU A 225 -19.65 -31.78 18.28
CA LEU A 225 -18.73 -31.55 19.39
C LEU A 225 -19.33 -31.93 20.76
N MET A 226 -20.63 -31.70 20.95
CA MET A 226 -21.32 -32.12 22.18
C MET A 226 -21.40 -33.65 22.30
N GLN A 227 -21.60 -34.35 21.18
CA GLN A 227 -21.59 -35.80 21.19
C GLN A 227 -20.21 -36.40 21.48
N GLN A 228 -19.14 -35.79 20.98
CA GLN A 228 -17.75 -36.16 21.32
C GLN A 228 -17.41 -35.93 22.80
N ALA A 229 -17.97 -34.87 23.39
CA ALA A 229 -17.73 -34.51 24.78
C ALA A 229 -18.62 -35.29 25.77
N SER A 230 -19.57 -36.09 25.32
CA SER A 230 -20.52 -36.85 26.18
C SER A 230 -19.93 -38.14 26.68
#